data_c578e6b051945e3c5ec20e17363ba4df
#
_entry.id   c578e6b051945e3c5ec20e17363ba4df
#
_cell.length_a   1.000
_cell.length_b   1.000
_cell.length_c   1.000
_cell.angle_alpha   90.00
_cell.angle_beta   90.00
_cell.angle_gamma   90.00
#
_symmetry.space_group_name_H-M   'P 1'
#
loop_
_entity.id
_entity.type
_entity.pdbx_description
1 polymer ?
#
loop_
_entity_poly.entity_id
_entity_poly.type
_entity_poly.pdbx_seq_one_letter_code
_entity_poly.pdbx_strand_id
1 'polypeptide(L)'
;MPTTKMVFHGSDIEKICEVYHLDPKNIIKFGANVNPLGLSENVKQQLASRLGILSSYPDRDYTTLRNTISEYCNVPAEFILPGNGSSELIALLIQERNPNFMMFLGSR
;
A
#
# COMPACT_ATOMS: atom_id res chain seq x y z
N MET A 1 10.73 -20.69 30.41
CA MET A 1 9.60 -20.39 29.52
C MET A 1 10.17 -19.71 28.29
N PRO A 2 9.92 -20.17 27.06
CA PRO A 2 10.41 -19.50 25.88
C PRO A 2 9.67 -18.16 25.75
N THR A 3 10.41 -17.07 25.87
CA THR A 3 9.92 -15.72 25.54
C THR A 3 9.64 -15.69 24.04
N THR A 4 8.40 -15.82 23.67
CA THR A 4 7.96 -15.60 22.30
C THR A 4 8.39 -14.17 21.94
N LYS A 5 9.42 -14.04 21.08
CA LYS A 5 9.81 -12.74 20.54
C LYS A 5 8.58 -12.18 19.80
N MET A 6 7.96 -11.17 20.37
CA MET A 6 6.91 -10.44 19.65
C MET A 6 7.55 -9.78 18.43
N VAL A 7 7.20 -10.25 17.25
CA VAL A 7 7.63 -9.65 15.98
C VAL A 7 6.65 -8.53 15.67
N PHE A 8 7.10 -7.29 15.77
CA PHE A 8 6.32 -6.11 15.39
C PHE A 8 6.61 -5.78 13.92
N HIS A 9 5.57 -5.46 13.18
CA HIS A 9 5.75 -4.78 11.89
C HIS A 9 6.19 -3.33 12.17
N GLY A 10 7.14 -2.79 11.40
CA GLY A 10 7.70 -1.45 11.65
C GLY A 10 6.70 -0.29 11.64
N SER A 11 5.46 -0.54 11.20
CA SER A 11 4.35 0.42 11.20
C SER A 11 3.39 0.29 12.38
N ASP A 12 3.53 -0.74 13.25
CA ASP A 12 2.62 -1.04 14.37
C ASP A 12 2.90 -0.15 15.60
N ILE A 13 2.85 1.15 15.43
CA ILE A 13 3.20 2.10 16.49
C ILE A 13 2.25 2.01 17.67
N GLU A 14 0.96 1.85 17.44
CA GLU A 14 -0.02 1.71 18.52
C GLU A 14 0.34 0.55 19.42
N LYS A 15 0.66 -0.59 18.85
CA LYS A 15 1.06 -1.79 19.58
C LYS A 15 2.41 -1.65 20.29
N ILE A 16 3.37 -0.96 19.66
CA ILE A 16 4.67 -0.65 20.28
C ILE A 16 4.47 0.26 21.47
N CYS A 17 3.66 1.31 21.32
CA CYS A 17 3.34 2.23 22.42
C CYS A 17 2.68 1.52 23.61
N GLU A 18 1.74 0.62 23.33
CA GLU A 18 1.06 -0.17 24.35
C GLU A 18 2.03 -1.07 25.12
N VAL A 19 2.86 -1.85 24.38
CA VAL A 19 3.77 -2.83 25.01
C VAL A 19 4.89 -2.16 25.81
N TYR A 20 5.42 -1.05 25.29
CA TYR A 20 6.54 -0.35 25.92
C TYR A 20 6.15 0.88 26.74
N HIS A 21 4.85 1.15 26.88
CA HIS A 21 4.29 2.30 27.61
C HIS A 21 4.87 3.65 27.14
N LEU A 22 4.98 3.80 25.79
CA LEU A 22 5.56 4.99 25.19
C LEU A 22 4.47 5.97 24.74
N ASP A 23 4.76 7.26 24.80
CA ASP A 23 3.91 8.29 24.20
C ASP A 23 4.17 8.33 22.67
N PRO A 24 3.13 8.14 21.83
CA PRO A 24 3.28 8.19 20.37
C PRO A 24 3.91 9.49 19.84
N LYS A 25 3.73 10.60 20.56
CA LYS A 25 4.28 11.92 20.21
C LYS A 25 5.81 11.99 20.29
N ASN A 26 6.39 11.11 21.11
CA ASN A 26 7.84 11.08 21.35
C ASN A 26 8.55 10.02 20.52
N ILE A 27 7.85 9.35 19.58
CA ILE A 27 8.43 8.30 18.75
C ILE A 27 8.85 8.86 17.39
N ILE A 28 10.11 8.67 17.05
CA ILE A 28 10.62 8.95 15.71
C ILE A 28 10.58 7.64 14.90
N LYS A 29 9.85 7.67 13.78
CA LYS A 29 9.61 6.50 12.94
C LYS A 29 10.71 6.34 11.88
N PHE A 30 11.44 5.24 11.95
CA PHE A 30 12.40 4.83 10.91
C PHE A 30 12.02 3.52 10.21
N GLY A 31 10.87 2.94 10.55
CA GLY A 31 10.50 1.56 10.19
C GLY A 31 9.60 1.41 8.96
N ALA A 32 9.12 2.49 8.35
CA ALA A 32 8.23 2.44 7.19
C ALA A 32 8.60 3.51 6.16
N ASN A 33 8.48 3.17 4.87
CA ASN A 33 8.67 4.11 3.77
C ASN A 33 7.45 5.03 3.62
N VAL A 34 7.24 5.90 4.60
CA VAL A 34 6.17 6.89 4.61
C VAL A 34 6.79 8.28 4.48
N ASN A 35 6.23 9.09 3.59
CA ASN A 35 6.67 10.48 3.45
C ASN A 35 6.43 11.25 4.76
N PRO A 36 7.47 11.71 5.46
CA PRO A 36 7.31 12.42 6.74
C PRO A 36 6.60 13.76 6.60
N LEU A 37 6.57 14.34 5.40
CA LEU A 37 5.84 15.58 5.10
C LEU A 37 4.34 15.34 4.87
N GLY A 38 3.92 14.06 4.80
CA GLY A 38 2.53 13.68 4.53
C GLY A 38 2.10 13.94 3.09
N LEU A 39 0.80 14.10 2.89
CA LEU A 39 0.22 14.43 1.58
C LEU A 39 0.40 15.90 1.25
N SER A 40 0.67 16.23 -0.02
CA SER A 40 0.66 17.61 -0.49
C SER A 40 -0.73 18.25 -0.35
N GLU A 41 -0.79 19.56 -0.17
CA GLU A 41 -2.05 20.29 -0.03
C GLU A 41 -2.96 20.12 -1.27
N ASN A 42 -2.37 20.06 -2.47
CA ASN A 42 -3.12 19.80 -3.69
C ASN A 42 -3.82 18.43 -3.65
N VAL A 43 -3.11 17.38 -3.22
CA VAL A 43 -3.72 16.03 -3.08
C VAL A 43 -4.83 16.03 -2.04
N LYS A 44 -4.65 16.69 -0.90
CA LYS A 44 -5.68 16.81 0.14
C LYS A 44 -6.94 17.49 -0.40
N GLN A 45 -6.79 18.60 -1.13
CA GLN A 45 -7.90 19.33 -1.75
C GLN A 45 -8.63 18.48 -2.79
N GLN A 46 -7.90 17.76 -3.65
CA GLN A 46 -8.46 16.88 -4.66
C GLN A 46 -9.26 15.73 -4.03
N LEU A 47 -8.75 15.13 -2.96
CA LEU A 47 -9.46 14.09 -2.22
C LEU A 47 -10.74 14.65 -1.58
N ALA A 48 -10.65 15.78 -0.89
CA ALA A 48 -11.80 16.41 -0.24
C ALA A 48 -12.92 16.79 -1.24
N SER A 49 -12.56 17.32 -2.41
CA SER A 49 -13.52 17.71 -3.44
C SER A 49 -14.21 16.53 -4.15
N ARG A 50 -13.65 15.32 -4.03
CA ARG A 50 -14.13 14.11 -4.71
C ARG A 50 -14.75 13.06 -3.80
N LEU A 51 -14.97 13.37 -2.52
CA LEU A 51 -15.56 12.41 -1.57
C LEU A 51 -16.92 11.87 -2.02
N GLY A 52 -17.69 12.64 -2.82
CA GLY A 52 -18.96 12.19 -3.39
C GLY A 52 -18.85 10.92 -4.26
N ILE A 53 -17.66 10.61 -4.80
CA ILE A 53 -17.47 9.40 -5.61
C ILE A 53 -17.63 8.10 -4.78
N LEU A 54 -17.49 8.19 -3.45
CA LEU A 54 -17.63 7.03 -2.55
C LEU A 54 -19.08 6.48 -2.51
N SER A 55 -20.07 7.26 -2.95
CA SER A 55 -21.46 6.81 -3.08
C SER A 55 -21.77 6.11 -4.40
N SER A 56 -20.79 5.98 -5.30
CA SER A 56 -20.94 5.34 -6.60
C SER A 56 -20.18 4.03 -6.66
N TYR A 57 -20.64 3.10 -7.50
CA TYR A 57 -19.88 1.88 -7.79
C TYR A 57 -18.57 2.25 -8.51
N PRO A 58 -17.44 1.66 -8.12
CA PRO A 58 -16.17 1.90 -8.80
C PRO A 58 -16.17 1.33 -10.23
N ASP A 59 -15.34 1.92 -11.08
CA ASP A 59 -15.05 1.37 -12.42
C ASP A 59 -14.33 0.02 -12.26
N ARG A 60 -14.99 -1.06 -12.69
CA ARG A 60 -14.49 -2.45 -12.55
C ARG A 60 -13.24 -2.70 -13.39
N ASP A 61 -13.12 -2.03 -14.51
CA ASP A 61 -12.03 -2.23 -15.47
C ASP A 61 -10.88 -1.25 -15.24
N TYR A 62 -11.01 -0.37 -14.25
CA TYR A 62 -10.03 0.68 -13.95
C TYR A 62 -9.66 1.54 -15.16
N THR A 63 -10.59 1.76 -16.09
CA THR A 63 -10.34 2.39 -17.39
C THR A 63 -9.68 3.76 -17.24
N THR A 64 -10.28 4.63 -16.43
CA THR A 64 -9.74 5.98 -16.18
C THR A 64 -8.37 5.94 -15.52
N LEU A 65 -8.19 5.07 -14.52
CA LEU A 65 -6.93 4.92 -13.80
C LEU A 65 -5.82 4.41 -14.73
N ARG A 66 -6.10 3.37 -15.52
CA ARG A 66 -5.15 2.78 -16.46
C ARG A 66 -4.73 3.80 -17.51
N ASN A 67 -5.66 4.57 -18.06
CA ASN A 67 -5.34 5.61 -19.04
C ASN A 67 -4.47 6.72 -18.42
N THR A 68 -4.78 7.18 -17.21
CA THR A 68 -3.97 8.19 -16.52
C THR A 68 -2.54 7.69 -16.25
N ILE A 69 -2.39 6.43 -15.81
CA ILE A 69 -1.08 5.82 -15.62
C ILE A 69 -0.34 5.65 -16.95
N SER A 70 -1.06 5.26 -18.00
CA SER A 70 -0.53 5.13 -19.36
C SER A 70 0.09 6.43 -19.85
N GLU A 71 -0.60 7.53 -19.71
CA GLU A 71 -0.10 8.86 -20.03
C GLU A 71 1.13 9.25 -19.20
N TYR A 72 1.07 9.00 -17.88
CA TYR A 72 2.16 9.35 -16.97
C TYR A 72 3.43 8.53 -17.21
N CYS A 73 3.29 7.22 -17.44
CA CYS A 73 4.40 6.29 -17.62
C CYS A 73 4.85 6.11 -19.09
N ASN A 74 4.10 6.65 -20.03
CA ASN A 74 4.28 6.43 -21.46
C ASN A 74 4.31 4.92 -21.83
N VAL A 75 3.37 4.15 -21.27
CA VAL A 75 3.19 2.72 -21.48
C VAL A 75 1.74 2.48 -21.91
N PRO A 76 1.45 1.65 -22.94
CA PRO A 76 0.08 1.36 -23.35
C PRO A 76 -0.78 0.82 -22.20
N ALA A 77 -2.04 1.25 -22.12
CA ALA A 77 -2.93 0.93 -21.01
C ALA A 77 -3.21 -0.57 -20.84
N GLU A 78 -3.10 -1.34 -21.94
CA GLU A 78 -3.23 -2.81 -21.93
C GLU A 78 -2.12 -3.53 -21.15
N PHE A 79 -0.98 -2.88 -20.94
CA PHE A 79 0.14 -3.43 -20.15
C PHE A 79 0.11 -2.96 -18.68
N ILE A 80 -0.95 -2.27 -18.26
CA ILE A 80 -1.07 -1.75 -16.89
C ILE A 80 -2.13 -2.56 -16.15
N LEU A 81 -1.70 -3.19 -15.06
CA LEU A 81 -2.56 -3.89 -14.11
C LEU A 81 -2.50 -3.16 -12.76
N PRO A 82 -3.52 -2.37 -12.39
CA PRO A 82 -3.60 -1.78 -11.07
C PRO A 82 -4.01 -2.84 -10.02
N GLY A 83 -3.51 -2.67 -8.80
CA GLY A 83 -3.84 -3.56 -7.69
C GLY A 83 -3.75 -2.83 -6.34
N ASN A 84 -4.39 -3.40 -5.34
CA ASN A 84 -4.39 -2.87 -3.98
C ASN A 84 -3.12 -3.31 -3.23
N GLY A 85 -2.01 -2.75 -3.66
CA GLY A 85 -0.68 -3.08 -3.18
C GLY A 85 -0.05 -4.30 -3.88
N SER A 86 1.25 -4.50 -3.62
CA SER A 86 2.03 -5.56 -4.25
C SER A 86 1.55 -6.97 -3.90
N SER A 87 1.00 -7.17 -2.70
CA SER A 87 0.53 -8.48 -2.25
C SER A 87 -0.60 -9.04 -3.13
N GLU A 88 -1.54 -8.20 -3.53
CA GLU A 88 -2.61 -8.60 -4.46
C GLU A 88 -2.04 -8.98 -5.83
N LEU A 89 -1.17 -8.13 -6.38
CA LEU A 89 -0.55 -8.37 -7.69
C LEU A 89 0.29 -9.65 -7.70
N ILE A 90 1.02 -9.93 -6.62
CA ILE A 90 1.76 -11.18 -6.45
C ILE A 90 0.80 -12.38 -6.44
N ALA A 91 -0.30 -12.30 -5.69
CA ALA A 91 -1.28 -13.37 -5.62
C ALA A 91 -1.93 -13.64 -6.99
N LEU A 92 -2.31 -12.59 -7.72
CA LEU A 92 -2.86 -12.69 -9.07
C LEU A 92 -1.86 -13.33 -10.04
N LEU A 93 -0.59 -12.92 -9.99
CA LEU A 93 0.47 -13.49 -10.84
C LEU A 93 0.68 -15.00 -10.57
N ILE A 94 0.64 -15.40 -9.29
CA ILE A 94 0.75 -16.81 -8.91
C ILE A 94 -0.44 -17.60 -9.43
N GLN A 95 -1.65 -17.10 -9.27
CA GLN A 95 -2.87 -17.76 -9.75
C GLN A 95 -2.87 -17.94 -11.27
N GLU A 96 -2.49 -16.90 -12.00
CA GLU A 96 -2.43 -16.95 -13.47
C GLU A 96 -1.37 -17.94 -13.98
N ARG A 97 -0.19 -17.95 -13.38
CA ARG A 97 0.92 -18.80 -13.78
C ARG A 97 0.82 -20.24 -13.27
N ASN A 98 0.06 -20.45 -12.18
CA ASN A 98 -0.09 -21.75 -11.51
C ASN A 98 1.25 -22.53 -11.43
N PRO A 99 2.33 -21.94 -10.90
CA PRO A 99 3.65 -22.56 -10.90
C PRO A 99 3.70 -23.69 -9.87
N ASN A 100 4.39 -24.77 -10.18
CA ASN A 100 4.63 -25.88 -9.23
C ASN A 100 5.47 -25.45 -8.01
N PHE A 101 6.29 -24.41 -8.19
CA PHE A 101 7.13 -23.85 -7.14
C PHE A 101 7.40 -22.36 -7.40
N MET A 102 7.32 -21.54 -6.34
CA MET A 102 7.66 -20.12 -6.40
C MET A 102 8.47 -19.73 -5.16
N MET A 103 9.61 -19.07 -5.40
CA MET A 103 10.44 -18.54 -4.33
C MET A 103 10.38 -17.00 -4.35
N PHE A 104 10.05 -16.41 -3.22
CA PHE A 104 10.11 -14.96 -3.04
C PHE A 104 11.41 -14.60 -2.32
N LEU A 105 12.27 -13.87 -3.01
CA LEU A 105 13.41 -13.23 -2.41
C LEU A 105 12.97 -11.84 -1.96
N GLY A 106 12.47 -11.76 -0.73
CA GLY A 106 12.06 -10.47 -0.14
C GLY A 106 13.26 -9.57 0.08
N SER A 107 13.22 -8.34 -0.39
CA SER A 107 14.05 -7.27 0.14
C SER A 107 13.56 -6.93 1.55
N ARG A 108 14.46 -7.02 2.53
CA ARG A 108 14.20 -6.50 3.87
C ARG A 108 14.27 -4.99 3.86
#